data_bb5629b0601e09c3dfd7a7b14d1dd403
#
_entry.id   bb5629b0601e09c3dfd7a7b14d1dd403
#
_cell.length_a   1.000
_cell.length_b   1.000
_cell.length_c   1.000
_cell.angle_alpha   90.00
_cell.angle_beta   90.00
_cell.angle_gamma   90.00
#
_symmetry.space_group_name_H-M   'P 1'
#
loop_
_entity.id
_entity.type
_entity.pdbx_description
1 polymer ?
#
loop_
_entity_poly.entity_id
_entity_poly.type
_entity_poly.pdbx_seq_one_letter_code
_entity_poly.pdbx_strand_id
1 'polypeptide(L)'
;MIELLRYVTESGQELIREWLDELRDARAVTKIVMRIDRLADGNFGDCKPLREGVWELRIDYGPGYRVYYAAVGKTCVLLLCGGDKRKQSRDIKRAVEYLRDYKRRMGKT
;
A
#
# COMPACT_ATOMS: atom_id res chain seq x y z
N MET A 1 14.46 -9.73 7.55
CA MET A 1 13.93 -8.42 7.17
C MET A 1 13.10 -8.53 5.90
N ILE A 2 12.00 -7.81 5.84
CA ILE A 2 11.10 -7.82 4.68
C ILE A 2 11.49 -6.69 3.74
N GLU A 3 11.64 -7.01 2.46
CA GLU A 3 11.90 -6.01 1.44
C GLU A 3 10.59 -5.32 1.07
N LEU A 4 10.61 -3.98 1.01
CA LEU A 4 9.46 -3.20 0.59
C LEU A 4 9.66 -2.72 -0.84
N LEU A 5 8.77 -3.12 -1.71
CA LEU A 5 8.74 -2.66 -3.10
C LEU A 5 7.58 -1.68 -3.25
N ARG A 6 7.70 -0.78 -4.21
CA ARG A 6 6.62 0.15 -4.53
C ARG A 6 6.11 -0.14 -5.94
N TYR A 7 4.80 -0.26 -6.04
CA TYR A 7 4.20 -0.45 -7.35
C TYR A 7 4.35 0.81 -8.19
N VAL A 8 4.77 0.61 -9.43
CA VAL A 8 4.91 1.69 -10.41
C VAL A 8 4.05 1.32 -11.61
N THR A 9 3.21 2.25 -12.07
CA THR A 9 2.36 2.01 -13.23
C THR A 9 3.18 1.93 -14.51
N GLU A 10 2.55 1.48 -15.60
CA GLU A 10 3.22 1.43 -16.90
C GLU A 10 3.75 2.80 -17.31
N SER A 11 3.05 3.87 -16.95
CA SER A 11 3.47 5.23 -17.30
C SER A 11 4.53 5.80 -16.34
N GLY A 12 4.98 5.01 -15.37
CA GLY A 12 6.06 5.41 -14.47
C GLY A 12 5.62 6.12 -13.20
N GLN A 13 4.33 6.06 -12.85
CA GLN A 13 3.83 6.69 -11.64
C GLN A 13 4.03 5.79 -10.43
N GLU A 14 4.67 6.30 -9.40
CA GLU A 14 4.82 5.63 -8.13
C GLU A 14 3.71 6.14 -7.20
N LEU A 15 2.60 5.41 -7.17
CA LEU A 15 1.36 5.88 -6.58
C LEU A 15 1.46 6.18 -5.07
N ILE A 16 2.17 5.36 -4.32
CA ILE A 16 2.35 5.60 -2.88
C ILE A 16 3.06 6.94 -2.66
N ARG A 17 4.09 7.22 -3.45
CA ARG A 17 4.86 8.44 -3.32
C ARG A 17 4.00 9.66 -3.65
N GLU A 18 3.27 9.58 -4.76
CA GLU A 18 2.41 10.69 -5.18
C GLU A 18 1.35 10.98 -4.12
N TRP A 19 0.76 9.94 -3.56
CA TRP A 19 -0.24 10.11 -2.52
C TRP A 19 0.34 10.77 -1.27
N LEU A 20 1.51 10.32 -0.82
CA LEU A 20 2.17 10.91 0.34
C LEU A 20 2.53 12.38 0.09
N ASP A 21 2.99 12.69 -1.11
CA ASP A 21 3.36 14.05 -1.48
C ASP A 21 2.16 15.00 -1.51
N GLU A 22 0.97 14.48 -1.78
CA GLU A 22 -0.25 15.28 -1.83
C GLU A 22 -0.86 15.54 -0.47
N LEU A 23 -0.47 14.79 0.55
CA LEU A 23 -1.01 14.98 1.89
C LEU A 23 -0.44 16.25 2.51
N ARG A 24 -1.33 17.09 3.01
CA ARG A 24 -0.93 18.38 3.60
C ARG A 24 -0.58 18.30 5.07
N ASP A 25 -1.06 17.27 5.75
CA ASP A 25 -0.82 17.09 7.18
C ASP A 25 0.50 16.37 7.39
N ALA A 26 1.52 17.09 7.81
CA ALA A 26 2.86 16.54 8.03
C ALA A 26 2.86 15.44 9.08
N ARG A 27 1.99 15.55 10.10
CA ARG A 27 1.91 14.51 11.14
C ARG A 27 1.33 13.23 10.55
N ALA A 28 0.37 13.35 9.65
CA ALA A 28 -0.21 12.20 8.98
C ALA A 28 0.87 11.47 8.18
N VAL A 29 1.65 12.21 7.40
CA VAL A 29 2.73 11.63 6.61
C VAL A 29 3.71 10.87 7.51
N THR A 30 4.12 11.49 8.62
CA THR A 30 5.04 10.84 9.56
C THR A 30 4.46 9.54 10.10
N LYS A 31 3.20 9.55 10.53
CA LYS A 31 2.56 8.36 11.07
C LYS A 31 2.43 7.24 10.03
N ILE A 32 2.10 7.61 8.81
CA ILE A 32 1.97 6.64 7.72
C ILE A 32 3.33 6.02 7.41
N VAL A 33 4.36 6.85 7.24
CA VAL A 33 5.70 6.37 6.92
C VAL A 33 6.23 5.46 8.01
N MET A 34 6.02 5.81 9.28
CA MET A 34 6.45 4.96 10.40
C MET A 34 5.78 3.59 10.34
N ARG A 35 4.49 3.55 10.02
CA ARG A 35 3.78 2.29 9.92
C ARG A 35 4.30 1.44 8.75
N ILE A 36 4.60 2.09 7.63
CA ILE A 36 5.17 1.41 6.48
C ILE A 36 6.55 0.84 6.83
N ASP A 37 7.37 1.64 7.51
CA ASP A 37 8.71 1.19 7.90
C ASP A 37 8.67 -0.04 8.81
N ARG A 38 7.66 -0.14 9.67
CA ARG A 38 7.50 -1.30 10.56
C ARG A 38 7.20 -2.58 9.80
N LEU A 39 6.64 -2.48 8.60
CA LEU A 39 6.43 -3.67 7.78
C LEU A 39 7.76 -4.33 7.45
N ALA A 40 8.82 -3.55 7.22
CA ALA A 40 10.14 -4.09 6.92
C ALA A 40 10.68 -4.92 8.06
N ASP A 41 10.27 -4.63 9.29
CA ASP A 41 10.68 -5.38 10.48
C ASP A 41 9.73 -6.53 10.81
N GLY A 42 8.73 -6.76 9.96
CA GLY A 42 7.75 -7.80 10.20
C GLY A 42 6.66 -7.41 11.20
N ASN A 43 6.63 -6.16 11.62
CA ASN A 43 5.63 -5.65 12.54
C ASN A 43 4.48 -5.02 11.76
N PHE A 44 3.45 -5.81 11.45
CA PHE A 44 2.36 -5.37 10.58
C PHE A 44 1.33 -4.52 11.31
N GLY A 45 1.19 -4.69 12.63
CA GLY A 45 0.24 -3.88 13.41
C GLY A 45 -1.19 -4.07 12.96
N ASP A 46 -1.95 -2.96 12.92
CA ASP A 46 -3.37 -2.98 12.56
C ASP A 46 -3.54 -3.14 11.06
N CYS A 47 -3.75 -4.37 10.63
CA CYS A 47 -3.92 -4.70 9.22
C CYS A 47 -4.96 -5.80 9.07
N LYS A 48 -5.51 -5.94 7.87
CA LYS A 48 -6.43 -7.03 7.60
C LYS A 48 -6.41 -7.43 6.13
N PRO A 49 -6.66 -8.71 5.85
CA PRO A 49 -6.77 -9.16 4.45
C PRO A 49 -8.09 -8.68 3.87
N LEU A 50 -8.05 -8.33 2.60
CA LEU A 50 -9.24 -7.92 1.87
C LEU A 50 -9.64 -9.00 0.88
N ARG A 51 -9.20 -8.87 -0.38
CA ARG A 51 -9.50 -9.87 -1.40
C ARG A 51 -8.37 -9.94 -2.42
N GLU A 52 -8.27 -11.08 -3.09
CA GLU A 52 -7.33 -11.33 -4.18
C GLU A 52 -5.88 -11.00 -3.83
N GLY A 53 -5.51 -11.22 -2.57
CA GLY A 53 -4.13 -11.03 -2.12
C GLY A 53 -3.82 -9.63 -1.63
N VAL A 54 -4.78 -8.71 -1.69
CA VAL A 54 -4.58 -7.35 -1.19
C VAL A 54 -4.87 -7.28 0.30
N TRP A 55 -3.99 -6.61 1.02
CA TRP A 55 -4.13 -6.33 2.44
C TRP A 55 -4.25 -4.84 2.67
N GLU A 56 -4.84 -4.47 3.79
CA GLU A 56 -5.05 -3.09 4.20
C GLU A 56 -4.28 -2.84 5.49
N LEU A 57 -3.41 -1.84 5.46
CA LEU A 57 -2.74 -1.33 6.65
C LEU A 57 -3.51 -0.10 7.10
N ARG A 58 -4.01 -0.12 8.33
CA ARG A 58 -4.85 0.97 8.84
C ARG A 58 -4.07 1.88 9.77
N ILE A 59 -4.16 3.18 9.53
CA ILE A 59 -3.55 4.20 10.37
C ILE A 59 -4.69 5.01 10.98
N ASP A 60 -4.88 4.84 12.29
CA ASP A 60 -5.95 5.49 13.04
C ASP A 60 -5.55 6.91 13.42
N TYR A 61 -5.65 7.81 12.45
CA TYR A 61 -5.33 9.21 12.61
C TYR A 61 -6.09 10.01 11.56
N GLY A 62 -6.61 11.19 11.94
CA GLY A 62 -7.36 12.03 11.02
C GLY A 62 -8.54 11.30 10.40
N PRO A 63 -8.70 11.35 9.09
CA PRO A 63 -9.85 10.70 8.41
C PRO A 63 -9.75 9.19 8.36
N GLY A 64 -8.69 8.59 8.92
CA GLY A 64 -8.47 7.15 8.84
C GLY A 64 -7.75 6.79 7.55
N TYR A 65 -6.41 6.84 7.58
CA TYR A 65 -5.62 6.55 6.38
C TYR A 65 -5.45 5.05 6.17
N ARG A 66 -5.27 4.66 4.92
CA ARG A 66 -5.11 3.27 4.52
C ARG A 66 -3.96 3.14 3.54
N VAL A 67 -3.14 2.11 3.73
CA VAL A 67 -2.13 1.73 2.76
C VAL A 67 -2.44 0.32 2.30
N TYR A 68 -2.56 0.11 1.00
CA TYR A 68 -2.89 -1.19 0.44
C TYR A 68 -1.62 -1.86 -0.07
N TYR A 69 -1.43 -3.12 0.29
CA TYR A 69 -0.22 -3.84 -0.03
C TYR A 69 -0.51 -5.31 -0.28
N ALA A 70 0.47 -6.03 -0.78
CA ALA A 70 0.37 -7.47 -1.00
C ALA A 70 1.72 -8.12 -0.77
N ALA A 71 1.71 -9.36 -0.30
CA ALA A 71 2.92 -10.16 -0.24
C ALA A 71 3.19 -10.71 -1.63
N VAL A 72 4.36 -10.46 -2.17
CA VAL A 72 4.72 -10.91 -3.54
C VAL A 72 5.91 -11.85 -3.54
N GLY A 73 6.24 -12.39 -2.37
CA GLY A 73 7.31 -13.34 -2.17
C GLY A 73 7.39 -13.63 -0.69
N LYS A 74 8.29 -14.52 -0.28
CA LYS A 74 8.38 -14.91 1.13
C LYS A 74 8.78 -13.75 2.03
N THR A 75 9.63 -12.87 1.54
CA THR A 75 10.14 -11.76 2.33
C THR A 75 9.99 -10.43 1.61
N CYS A 76 8.96 -10.31 0.78
CA CYS A 76 8.75 -9.10 -0.02
C CYS A 76 7.31 -8.65 0.04
N VAL A 77 7.11 -7.36 0.30
CA VAL A 77 5.81 -6.71 0.33
C VAL A 77 5.79 -5.63 -0.72
N LEU A 78 4.74 -5.62 -1.53
CA LEU A 78 4.53 -4.62 -2.57
C LEU A 78 3.51 -3.60 -2.09
N LEU A 79 3.93 -2.33 -1.97
CA LEU A 79 3.04 -1.23 -1.61
C LEU A 79 2.33 -0.76 -2.87
N LEU A 80 1.01 -0.82 -2.87
CA LEU A 80 0.20 -0.58 -4.07
C LEU A 80 -0.27 0.86 -4.20
N CYS A 81 -1.01 1.33 -3.21
CA CYS A 81 -1.53 2.69 -3.20
C CYS A 81 -2.01 3.05 -1.81
N GLY A 82 -2.40 4.30 -1.62
CA GLY A 82 -2.93 4.76 -0.35
C GLY A 82 -4.19 5.58 -0.54
N GLY A 83 -4.87 5.83 0.55
CA GLY A 83 -6.08 6.63 0.56
C GLY A 83 -6.62 6.78 1.96
N ASP A 84 -7.85 7.25 2.09
CA ASP A 84 -8.48 7.36 3.38
C ASP A 84 -9.80 6.56 3.39
N LYS A 85 -10.41 6.50 4.57
CA LYS A 85 -11.60 5.70 4.79
C LYS A 85 -12.76 6.07 3.85
N ARG A 86 -12.86 7.34 3.45
CA ARG A 86 -13.96 7.81 2.62
C ARG A 86 -13.97 7.21 1.23
N LYS A 87 -12.79 6.89 0.70
CA LYS A 87 -12.63 6.36 -0.65
C LYS A 87 -12.25 4.88 -0.66
N GLN A 88 -12.47 4.21 0.45
CA GLN A 88 -12.00 2.84 0.65
C GLN A 88 -12.45 1.86 -0.42
N SER A 89 -13.72 1.85 -0.77
CA SER A 89 -14.25 0.91 -1.76
C SER A 89 -13.57 1.07 -3.12
N ARG A 90 -13.41 2.32 -3.56
CA ARG A 90 -12.76 2.63 -4.82
C ARG A 90 -11.29 2.22 -4.78
N ASP A 91 -10.62 2.53 -3.67
CA ASP A 91 -9.20 2.29 -3.55
C ASP A 91 -8.88 0.80 -3.46
N ILE A 92 -9.74 0.02 -2.81
CA ILE A 92 -9.57 -1.45 -2.78
C ILE A 92 -9.65 -2.02 -4.19
N LYS A 93 -10.64 -1.57 -4.97
CA LYS A 93 -10.79 -2.03 -6.34
C LYS A 93 -9.56 -1.71 -7.17
N ARG A 94 -9.04 -0.50 -7.03
CA ARG A 94 -7.82 -0.08 -7.72
C ARG A 94 -6.60 -0.91 -7.28
N ALA A 95 -6.47 -1.15 -5.99
CA ALA A 95 -5.36 -1.94 -5.48
C ALA A 95 -5.35 -3.33 -6.07
N VAL A 96 -6.51 -3.96 -6.21
CA VAL A 96 -6.63 -5.27 -6.84
C VAL A 96 -6.16 -5.20 -8.29
N GLU A 97 -6.56 -4.17 -9.02
CA GLU A 97 -6.14 -3.99 -10.42
C GLU A 97 -4.63 -3.78 -10.53
N TYR A 98 -4.05 -3.00 -9.62
CA TYR A 98 -2.61 -2.76 -9.61
C TYR A 98 -1.83 -4.04 -9.33
N LEU A 99 -2.31 -4.85 -8.41
CA LEU A 99 -1.65 -6.12 -8.11
C LEU A 99 -1.70 -7.06 -9.32
N ARG A 100 -2.83 -7.10 -10.02
CA ARG A 100 -2.97 -7.89 -11.23
C ARG A 100 -2.00 -7.41 -12.30
N ASP A 101 -1.87 -6.10 -12.46
CA ASP A 101 -0.95 -5.50 -13.42
C ASP A 101 0.49 -5.87 -13.09
N TYR A 102 0.86 -5.78 -11.81
CA TYR A 102 2.19 -6.13 -11.37
C TYR A 102 2.52 -7.59 -11.71
N LYS A 103 1.60 -8.50 -11.38
CA LYS A 103 1.82 -9.92 -11.64
C LYS A 103 1.95 -10.20 -13.14
N ARG A 104 1.12 -9.55 -13.95
CA ARG A 104 1.19 -9.72 -15.40
C ARG A 104 2.53 -9.25 -15.96
N ARG A 105 3.00 -8.08 -15.52
CA ARG A 105 4.26 -7.52 -16.02
C ARG A 105 5.48 -8.31 -15.55
N MET A 106 5.36 -8.99 -14.42
CA MET A 106 6.46 -9.83 -13.95
C MET A 106 6.53 -11.17 -14.69
N GLY A 107 5.67 -11.37 -15.65
CA GLY A 107 5.68 -12.57 -16.47
C GLY A 107 5.22 -13.81 -15.75
N LYS A 108 4.43 -13.66 -14.72
CA LYS A 108 3.89 -14.80 -13.97
C LYS A 108 2.59 -15.24 -14.59
N THR A 109 2.68 -16.22 -15.37
CA THR A 109 1.50 -16.78 -16.02
C THR A 109 1.20 -18.16 -15.46
#